data_bd10e9450f379ba1d591a39be4c864a3
#
_entry.id   bd10e9450f379ba1d591a39be4c864a3
#
_cell.length_a   1.000
_cell.length_b   1.000
_cell.length_c   1.000
_cell.angle_alpha   90.00
_cell.angle_beta   90.00
_cell.angle_gamma   90.00
#
_symmetry.space_group_name_H-M   'P 1'
#
loop_
_entity.id
_entity.type
_entity.pdbx_description
1 polymer ?
#
loop_
_entity_poly.entity_id
_entity_poly.type
_entity_poly.pdbx_seq_one_letter_code
_entity_poly.pdbx_strand_id
1 'polypeptide(L)'
;MTDTTNVPTPVFTPTGLVIPTEAAILAGVQEDYNAAFGGNLNPALNTPQGQLCSSTAAAIANADTVFATFVNQVDPDTATGFMQDAIARIYFLTRYPAIATTVNCQCVGVFGTPIPVGALVQDTSGNVYACTQAGSIPIGGSITLAFANVTAGPTPCPANTVTQIYQAIPGWESVNNSGAGVTGAAVESPQAFEYRRKQSVGLNSQGSLPAIYAACFDVPGVIDVFVTQNNTGSVVTGTIAGNPNATSFPVAPNSVYIAVVGGAAQAVANAIWAATNVGCAYQPSFVGTGSQAAGVVTISATTSGYILPGMTLTGAVDTGTATVTSYGTYTPATGTGTLNVSTSGTVASGAIAGAQQGTAGATLVSETVQDTSGYSNPIPSYEVTYINPADTPIYFAVTLQSNILLPSNIVPLVQQAIIAQFNGTNGNLRARCGALILASQFYGVVSAIGAEVEILSIFIGFTSTPASNSLQMGIDQEPTISAGNISVTV
;
A
#
# COMPACT_ATOMS: atom_id res chain seq x y z
N MET A 1 12.86 -48.69 19.71
CA MET A 1 11.62 -49.21 20.28
C MET A 1 10.84 -49.78 19.13
N THR A 2 10.54 -51.04 19.10
CA THR A 2 9.57 -51.60 18.17
C THR A 2 8.22 -51.02 18.53
N ASP A 3 7.50 -50.56 17.52
CA ASP A 3 6.16 -49.98 17.65
C ASP A 3 5.25 -51.06 18.24
N THR A 4 4.79 -50.84 19.46
CA THR A 4 3.96 -51.82 20.19
C THR A 4 2.51 -51.40 20.26
N THR A 5 2.11 -50.39 19.45
CA THR A 5 0.76 -49.84 19.41
C THR A 5 0.12 -50.08 18.05
N ASN A 6 -1.20 -50.28 18.03
CA ASN A 6 -2.03 -50.33 16.83
C ASN A 6 -2.55 -48.93 16.44
N VAL A 7 -2.21 -47.91 17.22
CA VAL A 7 -2.59 -46.52 16.91
C VAL A 7 -1.80 -46.01 15.70
N PRO A 8 -2.47 -45.59 14.61
CA PRO A 8 -1.79 -45.06 13.42
C PRO A 8 -1.09 -43.74 13.74
N THR A 9 0.11 -43.54 13.17
CA THR A 9 0.91 -42.33 13.35
C THR A 9 0.76 -41.38 12.17
N PRO A 10 0.94 -40.05 12.37
CA PRO A 10 1.05 -39.10 11.27
C PRO A 10 2.18 -39.46 10.31
N VAL A 11 1.95 -39.28 8.98
CA VAL A 11 2.89 -39.63 7.92
C VAL A 11 3.17 -38.44 7.01
N PHE A 12 4.46 -38.16 6.77
CA PHE A 12 4.85 -37.20 5.74
C PHE A 12 4.76 -37.83 4.35
N THR A 13 3.98 -37.23 3.47
CA THR A 13 3.85 -37.61 2.05
C THR A 13 4.49 -36.53 1.17
N PRO A 14 4.70 -36.79 -0.13
CA PRO A 14 5.17 -35.74 -1.06
C PRO A 14 4.22 -34.52 -1.16
N THR A 15 2.96 -34.66 -0.74
CA THR A 15 1.95 -33.58 -0.75
C THR A 15 1.75 -32.92 0.62
N GLY A 16 2.50 -33.32 1.64
CA GLY A 16 2.42 -32.75 2.99
C GLY A 16 2.17 -33.81 4.08
N LEU A 17 1.87 -33.34 5.29
CA LEU A 17 1.56 -34.20 6.43
C LEU A 17 0.13 -34.70 6.34
N VAL A 18 -0.04 -36.01 6.46
CA VAL A 18 -1.34 -36.68 6.60
C VAL A 18 -1.46 -37.15 8.04
N ILE A 19 -2.47 -36.67 8.76
CA ILE A 19 -2.81 -37.14 10.11
C ILE A 19 -3.91 -38.18 10.05
N PRO A 20 -3.88 -39.20 10.94
CA PRO A 20 -4.95 -40.18 11.08
C PRO A 20 -6.27 -39.51 11.49
N THR A 21 -7.38 -40.11 11.08
CA THR A 21 -8.69 -39.67 11.58
C THR A 21 -8.86 -40.07 13.04
N GLU A 22 -9.62 -39.31 13.82
CA GLU A 22 -9.93 -39.65 15.21
C GLU A 22 -10.55 -41.04 15.34
N ALA A 23 -11.38 -41.45 14.37
CA ALA A 23 -11.95 -42.81 14.32
C ALA A 23 -10.90 -43.89 14.15
N ALA A 24 -9.85 -43.68 13.35
CA ALA A 24 -8.76 -44.61 13.16
C ALA A 24 -7.89 -44.70 14.43
N ILE A 25 -7.63 -43.56 15.08
CA ILE A 25 -6.93 -43.50 16.37
C ILE A 25 -7.72 -44.26 17.44
N LEU A 26 -9.03 -44.03 17.53
CA LEU A 26 -9.90 -44.73 18.49
C LEU A 26 -9.91 -46.21 18.26
N ALA A 27 -9.95 -46.69 17.03
CA ALA A 27 -9.88 -48.12 16.72
C ALA A 27 -8.58 -48.76 17.21
N GLY A 28 -7.43 -48.09 16.93
CA GLY A 28 -6.13 -48.55 17.40
C GLY A 28 -6.00 -48.59 18.94
N VAL A 29 -6.48 -47.54 19.62
CA VAL A 29 -6.52 -47.48 21.08
C VAL A 29 -7.40 -48.59 21.66
N GLN A 30 -8.57 -48.85 21.04
CA GLN A 30 -9.46 -49.94 21.47
C GLN A 30 -8.77 -51.33 21.31
N GLU A 31 -8.04 -51.55 20.21
CA GLU A 31 -7.30 -52.79 19.99
C GLU A 31 -6.18 -52.96 21.05
N ASP A 32 -5.42 -51.91 21.34
CA ASP A 32 -4.36 -51.94 22.35
C ASP A 32 -4.90 -52.23 23.75
N TYR A 33 -5.95 -51.53 24.17
CA TYR A 33 -6.62 -51.79 25.45
C TYR A 33 -7.25 -53.17 25.51
N ASN A 34 -7.91 -53.63 24.42
CA ASN A 34 -8.48 -54.96 24.37
C ASN A 34 -7.43 -56.05 24.52
N ALA A 35 -6.27 -55.93 23.88
CA ALA A 35 -5.15 -56.80 24.04
C ALA A 35 -4.62 -56.81 25.49
N ALA A 36 -4.47 -55.64 26.10
CA ALA A 36 -3.99 -55.46 27.47
C ALA A 36 -4.97 -56.06 28.51
N PHE A 37 -6.27 -56.06 28.26
CA PHE A 37 -7.30 -56.61 29.14
C PHE A 37 -7.72 -58.04 28.79
N GLY A 38 -6.95 -58.74 27.96
CA GLY A 38 -7.16 -60.17 27.68
C GLY A 38 -8.22 -60.50 26.64
N GLY A 39 -8.57 -59.54 25.76
CA GLY A 39 -9.41 -59.79 24.58
C GLY A 39 -10.94 -59.71 24.79
N ASN A 40 -11.40 -59.24 25.95
CA ASN A 40 -12.84 -59.18 26.28
C ASN A 40 -13.27 -57.76 26.70
N LEU A 41 -12.67 -56.74 26.13
CA LEU A 41 -12.99 -55.34 26.45
C LEU A 41 -14.36 -54.95 25.81
N ASN A 42 -15.22 -54.34 26.61
CA ASN A 42 -16.42 -53.69 26.05
C ASN A 42 -16.08 -52.25 25.65
N PRO A 43 -16.02 -51.91 24.33
CA PRO A 43 -15.63 -50.60 23.87
C PRO A 43 -16.78 -49.56 23.84
N ALA A 44 -17.97 -49.94 24.32
CA ALA A 44 -19.11 -49.06 24.32
C ALA A 44 -18.87 -47.79 25.20
N LEU A 45 -19.19 -46.63 24.69
CA LEU A 45 -18.95 -45.32 25.36
C LEU A 45 -19.67 -45.16 26.72
N ASN A 46 -20.69 -46.00 26.99
CA ASN A 46 -21.37 -46.04 28.30
C ASN A 46 -20.61 -46.88 29.35
N THR A 47 -19.48 -47.47 29.00
CA THR A 47 -18.61 -48.22 29.93
C THR A 47 -17.39 -47.35 30.32
N PRO A 48 -16.84 -47.56 31.53
CA PRO A 48 -15.61 -46.88 31.95
C PRO A 48 -14.43 -47.10 30.98
N GLN A 49 -14.33 -48.32 30.44
CA GLN A 49 -13.26 -48.69 29.50
C GLN A 49 -13.43 -47.97 28.16
N GLY A 50 -14.67 -47.89 27.62
CA GLY A 50 -14.95 -47.13 26.39
C GLY A 50 -14.68 -45.66 26.54
N GLN A 51 -14.97 -45.10 27.74
CA GLN A 51 -14.66 -43.67 28.01
C GLN A 51 -13.16 -43.44 28.10
N LEU A 52 -12.37 -44.36 28.68
CA LEU A 52 -10.91 -44.24 28.69
C LEU A 52 -10.33 -44.32 27.29
N CYS A 53 -10.77 -45.23 26.45
CA CYS A 53 -10.35 -45.33 25.04
C CYS A 53 -10.67 -44.03 24.29
N SER A 54 -11.91 -43.50 24.44
CA SER A 54 -12.31 -42.27 23.80
C SER A 54 -11.49 -41.03 24.27
N SER A 55 -11.25 -40.92 25.58
CA SER A 55 -10.45 -39.83 26.12
C SER A 55 -9.00 -39.90 25.66
N THR A 56 -8.41 -41.11 25.59
CA THR A 56 -7.05 -41.31 25.08
C THR A 56 -6.97 -40.98 23.59
N ALA A 57 -7.92 -41.45 22.79
CA ALA A 57 -7.97 -41.17 21.36
C ALA A 57 -8.13 -39.65 21.07
N ALA A 58 -8.99 -38.96 21.82
CA ALA A 58 -9.16 -37.53 21.71
C ALA A 58 -7.89 -36.75 22.07
N ALA A 59 -7.15 -37.20 23.12
CA ALA A 59 -5.89 -36.56 23.49
C ALA A 59 -4.81 -36.69 22.38
N ILE A 60 -4.73 -37.87 21.76
CA ILE A 60 -3.80 -38.14 20.65
C ILE A 60 -4.24 -37.32 19.41
N ALA A 61 -5.52 -37.34 19.03
CA ALA A 61 -6.03 -36.60 17.90
C ALA A 61 -5.81 -35.09 18.03
N ASN A 62 -5.99 -34.54 19.25
CA ASN A 62 -5.69 -33.15 19.54
C ASN A 62 -4.19 -32.83 19.39
N ALA A 63 -3.30 -33.72 19.86
CA ALA A 63 -1.85 -33.54 19.69
C ALA A 63 -1.45 -33.59 18.20
N ASP A 64 -2.00 -34.51 17.42
CA ASP A 64 -1.77 -34.61 15.98
C ASP A 64 -2.28 -33.38 15.25
N THR A 65 -3.44 -32.84 15.64
CA THR A 65 -3.98 -31.59 15.08
C THR A 65 -3.09 -30.39 15.35
N VAL A 66 -2.57 -30.28 16.58
CA VAL A 66 -1.60 -29.20 16.92
C VAL A 66 -0.31 -29.38 16.12
N PHE A 67 0.17 -30.61 15.96
CA PHE A 67 1.35 -30.91 15.13
C PHE A 67 1.12 -30.58 13.65
N ALA A 68 -0.04 -30.94 13.09
CA ALA A 68 -0.39 -30.57 11.71
C ALA A 68 -0.47 -29.07 11.52
N THR A 69 -1.05 -28.35 12.49
CA THR A 69 -1.08 -26.89 12.48
C THR A 69 0.34 -26.32 12.48
N PHE A 70 1.21 -26.83 13.32
CA PHE A 70 2.62 -26.40 13.36
C PHE A 70 3.34 -26.65 12.02
N VAL A 71 3.18 -27.85 11.42
CA VAL A 71 3.78 -28.19 10.11
C VAL A 71 3.29 -27.24 9.02
N ASN A 72 1.99 -26.94 8.96
CA ASN A 72 1.42 -26.00 8.00
C ASN A 72 1.93 -24.56 8.22
N GLN A 73 2.28 -24.20 9.44
CA GLN A 73 2.83 -22.87 9.75
C GLN A 73 4.33 -22.73 9.41
N VAL A 74 5.03 -23.81 9.06
CA VAL A 74 6.42 -23.77 8.57
C VAL A 74 6.48 -23.29 7.13
N ASP A 75 5.43 -23.52 6.35
CA ASP A 75 5.33 -23.03 4.98
C ASP A 75 5.05 -21.50 4.99
N PRO A 76 5.91 -20.67 4.38
CA PRO A 76 5.71 -19.22 4.31
C PRO A 76 4.37 -18.80 3.70
N ASP A 77 3.84 -19.58 2.74
CA ASP A 77 2.59 -19.24 2.05
C ASP A 77 1.33 -19.47 2.91
N THR A 78 1.44 -20.30 3.96
CA THR A 78 0.34 -20.62 4.86
C THR A 78 0.59 -20.13 6.29
N ALA A 79 1.80 -19.66 6.60
CA ALA A 79 2.15 -19.14 7.91
C ALA A 79 1.36 -17.90 8.30
N THR A 80 0.93 -17.84 9.56
CA THR A 80 0.20 -16.68 10.12
C THR A 80 0.78 -16.30 11.49
N GLY A 81 0.48 -15.06 11.93
CA GLY A 81 0.83 -14.58 13.25
C GLY A 81 2.32 -14.74 13.59
N PHE A 82 2.60 -15.33 14.74
CA PHE A 82 3.97 -15.50 15.26
C PHE A 82 4.90 -16.26 14.30
N MET A 83 4.42 -17.31 13.64
CA MET A 83 5.24 -18.10 12.72
C MET A 83 5.59 -17.33 11.46
N GLN A 84 4.65 -16.55 10.91
CA GLN A 84 4.91 -15.65 9.80
C GLN A 84 5.96 -14.60 10.17
N ASP A 85 5.85 -14.02 11.37
CA ASP A 85 6.83 -13.03 11.87
C ASP A 85 8.20 -13.69 12.12
N ALA A 86 8.24 -14.96 12.55
CA ALA A 86 9.49 -15.72 12.74
C ALA A 86 10.19 -16.00 11.40
N ILE A 87 9.44 -16.40 10.38
CA ILE A 87 9.94 -16.60 9.02
C ILE A 87 10.47 -15.28 8.46
N ALA A 88 9.70 -14.18 8.61
CA ALA A 88 10.09 -12.87 8.10
C ALA A 88 11.39 -12.33 8.72
N ARG A 89 11.67 -12.65 9.99
CA ARG A 89 12.95 -12.30 10.64
C ARG A 89 14.17 -12.93 9.98
N ILE A 90 14.02 -14.07 9.32
CA ILE A 90 15.10 -14.68 8.52
C ILE A 90 15.48 -13.77 7.35
N TYR A 91 14.52 -12.99 6.85
CA TYR A 91 14.68 -11.99 5.79
C TYR A 91 14.94 -10.57 6.33
N PHE A 92 15.23 -10.45 7.63
CA PHE A 92 15.44 -9.16 8.32
C PHE A 92 14.23 -8.22 8.28
N LEU A 93 13.03 -8.78 8.15
CA LEU A 93 11.79 -8.02 8.12
C LEU A 93 11.09 -8.06 9.48
N THR A 94 10.47 -6.92 9.82
CA THR A 94 9.51 -6.79 10.92
C THR A 94 8.19 -6.27 10.36
N ARG A 95 7.08 -6.72 10.95
CA ARG A 95 5.74 -6.26 10.59
C ARG A 95 5.59 -4.79 10.98
N TYR A 96 4.99 -3.99 10.08
CA TYR A 96 4.66 -2.60 10.42
C TYR A 96 3.59 -2.57 11.51
N PRO A 97 3.86 -1.87 12.62
CA PRO A 97 2.89 -1.76 13.71
C PRO A 97 1.71 -0.86 13.30
N ALA A 98 0.61 -0.97 14.04
CA ALA A 98 -0.46 -0.01 13.92
C ALA A 98 0.02 1.40 14.29
N ILE A 99 -0.48 2.41 13.58
CA ILE A 99 -0.18 3.82 13.80
C ILE A 99 -1.44 4.48 14.34
N ALA A 100 -1.29 5.26 15.41
CA ALA A 100 -2.40 5.98 16.03
C ALA A 100 -2.86 7.15 15.14
N THR A 101 -4.17 7.42 15.15
CA THR A 101 -4.74 8.65 14.59
C THR A 101 -4.21 9.86 15.35
N THR A 102 -3.76 10.88 14.64
CA THR A 102 -3.28 12.14 15.25
C THR A 102 -4.20 13.30 14.91
N VAL A 103 -4.32 14.24 15.82
CA VAL A 103 -5.18 15.41 15.65
C VAL A 103 -4.59 16.63 16.35
N ASN A 104 -4.72 17.78 15.74
CA ASN A 104 -4.37 19.06 16.38
C ASN A 104 -5.60 19.63 17.06
N CYS A 105 -5.51 19.84 18.38
CA CYS A 105 -6.59 20.42 19.18
C CYS A 105 -6.21 21.79 19.73
N GLN A 106 -7.11 22.73 19.62
CA GLN A 106 -7.03 24.02 20.31
C GLN A 106 -7.47 23.82 21.76
N CYS A 107 -6.58 24.08 22.67
CA CYS A 107 -6.80 24.04 24.11
C CYS A 107 -6.98 25.48 24.60
N VAL A 108 -8.08 25.76 25.32
CA VAL A 108 -8.42 27.08 25.82
C VAL A 108 -8.46 27.05 27.36
N GLY A 109 -7.99 28.10 28.02
CA GLY A 109 -8.00 28.19 29.46
C GLY A 109 -7.21 29.38 30.02
N VAL A 110 -6.88 29.32 31.29
CA VAL A 110 -6.21 30.39 32.02
C VAL A 110 -4.75 30.50 31.59
N PHE A 111 -4.25 31.73 31.42
CA PHE A 111 -2.85 32.01 31.12
C PHE A 111 -1.91 31.30 32.11
N GLY A 112 -0.88 30.67 31.56
CA GLY A 112 0.15 29.97 32.34
C GLY A 112 -0.20 28.53 32.71
N THR A 113 -1.41 28.04 32.38
CA THR A 113 -1.81 26.64 32.61
C THR A 113 -0.95 25.69 31.79
N PRO A 114 -0.18 24.77 32.40
CA PRO A 114 0.60 23.77 31.67
C PRO A 114 -0.27 22.61 31.21
N ILE A 115 -0.14 22.22 29.96
CA ILE A 115 -0.70 20.99 29.39
C ILE A 115 0.47 20.05 29.15
N PRO A 116 0.66 19.02 30.00
CA PRO A 116 1.79 18.10 29.84
C PRO A 116 1.57 17.09 28.73
N VAL A 117 2.66 16.45 28.28
CA VAL A 117 2.59 15.23 27.48
C VAL A 117 1.79 14.19 28.28
N GLY A 118 0.89 13.48 27.58
CA GLY A 118 -0.01 12.51 28.21
C GLY A 118 -1.32 13.09 28.77
N ALA A 119 -1.55 14.41 28.69
CA ALA A 119 -2.87 14.97 29.00
C ALA A 119 -3.94 14.38 28.10
N LEU A 120 -5.09 13.96 28.65
CA LEU A 120 -6.09 13.18 27.94
C LEU A 120 -7.31 14.01 27.54
N VAL A 121 -7.74 13.84 26.31
CA VAL A 121 -8.99 14.37 25.75
C VAL A 121 -9.80 13.25 25.13
N GLN A 122 -11.10 13.47 24.94
CA GLN A 122 -12.01 12.48 24.40
C GLN A 122 -12.85 13.08 23.28
N ASP A 123 -13.12 12.28 22.27
CA ASP A 123 -14.08 12.64 21.21
C ASP A 123 -15.52 12.23 21.58
N THR A 124 -16.47 12.67 20.75
CA THR A 124 -17.90 12.36 20.91
C THR A 124 -18.23 10.88 20.71
N SER A 125 -17.31 10.09 20.17
CA SER A 125 -17.44 8.63 19.97
C SER A 125 -16.82 7.81 21.10
N GLY A 126 -16.22 8.49 22.12
CA GLY A 126 -15.60 7.84 23.24
C GLY A 126 -14.13 7.49 23.07
N ASN A 127 -13.51 7.81 21.92
CA ASN A 127 -12.08 7.58 21.73
C ASN A 127 -11.25 8.59 22.54
N VAL A 128 -10.19 8.10 23.18
CA VAL A 128 -9.31 8.92 24.02
C VAL A 128 -8.02 9.24 23.27
N TYR A 129 -7.61 10.49 23.33
CA TYR A 129 -6.38 10.99 22.73
C TYR A 129 -5.47 11.57 23.81
N ALA A 130 -4.18 11.27 23.72
CA ALA A 130 -3.15 11.76 24.63
C ALA A 130 -2.33 12.87 23.96
N CYS A 131 -2.04 13.91 24.68
CA CYS A 131 -1.18 15.00 24.22
C CYS A 131 0.25 14.47 23.95
N THR A 132 0.77 14.74 22.75
CA THR A 132 2.10 14.29 22.34
C THR A 132 3.16 15.39 22.52
N GLN A 133 2.75 16.63 22.66
CA GLN A 133 3.63 17.78 22.79
C GLN A 133 3.19 18.68 23.95
N ALA A 134 4.02 18.82 24.98
CA ALA A 134 3.72 19.70 26.09
C ALA A 134 3.62 21.16 25.66
N GLY A 135 2.73 21.94 26.28
CA GLY A 135 2.59 23.37 26.07
C GLY A 135 2.03 24.08 27.29
N SER A 136 2.07 25.41 27.27
CA SER A 136 1.45 26.25 28.29
C SER A 136 0.55 27.27 27.59
N ILE A 137 -0.63 27.51 28.15
CA ILE A 137 -1.60 28.45 27.59
C ILE A 137 -1.04 29.87 27.63
N PRO A 138 -0.85 30.54 26.49
CA PRO A 138 -0.29 31.89 26.41
C PRO A 138 -1.32 32.94 26.85
N ILE A 139 -0.89 34.22 26.92
CA ILE A 139 -1.73 35.34 27.30
C ILE A 139 -2.98 35.52 26.41
N GLY A 140 -2.92 34.97 25.17
CA GLY A 140 -4.09 34.94 24.29
C GLY A 140 -5.16 33.92 24.65
N GLY A 141 -4.98 33.16 25.76
CA GLY A 141 -5.98 32.23 26.30
C GLY A 141 -6.15 30.92 25.53
N SER A 142 -5.38 30.66 24.47
CA SER A 142 -5.46 29.41 23.72
C SER A 142 -4.11 28.96 23.11
N ILE A 143 -3.94 27.66 23.00
CA ILE A 143 -2.79 27.02 22.35
C ILE A 143 -3.25 25.82 21.53
N THR A 144 -2.64 25.59 20.39
CA THR A 144 -2.88 24.38 19.59
C THR A 144 -1.78 23.36 19.88
N LEU A 145 -2.18 22.16 20.29
CA LEU A 145 -1.28 21.06 20.62
C LEU A 145 -1.66 19.81 19.83
N ALA A 146 -0.67 18.97 19.57
CA ALA A 146 -0.86 17.70 18.90
C ALA A 146 -1.27 16.60 19.89
N PHE A 147 -2.27 15.82 19.52
CA PHE A 147 -2.75 14.66 20.26
C PHE A 147 -2.73 13.41 19.39
N ALA A 148 -2.51 12.26 19.99
CA ALA A 148 -2.60 10.97 19.33
C ALA A 148 -3.58 10.07 20.08
N ASN A 149 -4.35 9.27 19.32
CA ASN A 149 -5.24 8.28 19.93
C ASN A 149 -4.44 7.29 20.78
N VAL A 150 -4.93 6.99 21.97
CA VAL A 150 -4.27 6.03 22.88
C VAL A 150 -4.26 4.63 22.30
N THR A 151 -5.29 4.29 21.52
CA THR A 151 -5.35 3.02 20.78
C THR A 151 -4.83 3.24 19.37
N ALA A 152 -3.74 2.56 19.00
CA ALA A 152 -3.22 2.60 17.65
C ALA A 152 -4.19 1.94 16.67
N GLY A 153 -4.38 2.54 15.51
CA GLY A 153 -5.27 2.06 14.46
C GLY A 153 -5.94 3.20 13.69
N PRO A 154 -6.68 2.87 12.62
CA PRO A 154 -7.34 3.83 11.75
C PRO A 154 -8.65 4.35 12.35
N THR A 155 -8.59 4.99 13.52
CA THR A 155 -9.76 5.58 14.16
C THR A 155 -10.12 6.90 13.48
N PRO A 156 -11.30 7.06 12.87
CA PRO A 156 -11.74 8.33 12.29
C PRO A 156 -11.85 9.42 13.36
N CYS A 157 -11.35 10.60 13.05
CA CYS A 157 -11.45 11.77 13.92
C CYS A 157 -11.94 12.99 13.10
N PRO A 158 -13.26 13.15 12.88
CA PRO A 158 -13.80 14.28 12.15
C PRO A 158 -13.53 15.61 12.87
N ALA A 159 -13.67 16.72 12.14
CA ALA A 159 -13.56 18.05 12.73
C ALA A 159 -14.65 18.27 13.80
N ASN A 160 -14.30 18.99 14.86
CA ASN A 160 -15.16 19.36 15.98
C ASN A 160 -15.74 18.18 16.78
N THR A 161 -15.06 17.04 16.78
CA THR A 161 -15.48 15.86 17.57
C THR A 161 -14.72 15.73 18.90
N VAL A 162 -13.48 16.19 18.99
CA VAL A 162 -12.68 16.15 20.23
C VAL A 162 -13.04 17.36 21.06
N THR A 163 -14.01 17.19 21.97
CA THR A 163 -14.61 18.31 22.71
C THR A 163 -14.58 18.14 24.24
N GLN A 164 -14.10 16.99 24.72
CA GLN A 164 -14.10 16.69 26.17
C GLN A 164 -12.68 16.60 26.70
N ILE A 165 -12.42 17.24 27.84
CA ILE A 165 -11.21 17.03 28.63
C ILE A 165 -11.45 15.77 29.47
N TYR A 166 -10.75 14.66 29.13
CA TYR A 166 -10.94 13.37 29.82
C TYR A 166 -10.33 13.37 31.21
N GLN A 167 -9.23 14.05 31.39
CA GLN A 167 -8.60 14.26 32.73
C GLN A 167 -8.45 15.74 32.97
N ALA A 168 -9.18 16.22 34.00
CA ALA A 168 -9.19 17.62 34.35
C ALA A 168 -7.81 18.13 34.82
N ILE A 169 -7.38 19.24 34.24
CA ILE A 169 -6.19 19.99 34.65
C ILE A 169 -6.68 21.37 35.11
N PRO A 170 -6.38 21.81 36.34
CA PRO A 170 -6.79 23.12 36.81
C PRO A 170 -6.34 24.25 35.89
N GLY A 171 -7.29 25.08 35.45
CA GLY A 171 -7.05 26.17 34.49
C GLY A 171 -7.20 25.82 33.01
N TRP A 172 -7.37 24.53 32.65
CA TRP A 172 -7.74 24.11 31.29
C TRP A 172 -9.27 23.99 31.20
N GLU A 173 -9.91 24.80 30.37
CA GLU A 173 -11.36 24.99 30.35
C GLU A 173 -12.05 24.23 29.22
N SER A 174 -11.46 24.22 28.04
CA SER A 174 -12.04 23.52 26.87
C SER A 174 -11.01 23.07 25.86
N VAL A 175 -11.43 22.14 25.02
CA VAL A 175 -10.64 21.60 23.88
C VAL A 175 -11.54 21.46 22.68
N ASN A 176 -11.01 21.73 21.48
CA ASN A 176 -11.69 21.45 20.22
C ASN A 176 -10.68 21.21 19.08
N ASN A 177 -10.99 20.28 18.19
CA ASN A 177 -10.28 20.08 16.93
C ASN A 177 -11.05 20.76 15.80
N SER A 178 -10.65 21.92 15.35
CA SER A 178 -11.31 22.64 14.24
C SER A 178 -11.11 21.93 12.88
N GLY A 179 -10.06 21.13 12.74
CA GLY A 179 -9.80 20.29 11.56
C GLY A 179 -9.95 18.80 11.88
N ALA A 180 -10.17 17.99 10.85
CA ALA A 180 -10.15 16.54 10.98
C ALA A 180 -8.74 16.06 11.34
N GLY A 181 -8.64 14.98 12.10
CA GLY A 181 -7.40 14.31 12.40
C GLY A 181 -6.86 13.53 11.19
N VAL A 182 -5.55 13.27 11.22
CA VAL A 182 -4.92 12.36 10.28
C VAL A 182 -5.17 10.94 10.79
N THR A 183 -5.96 10.19 10.03
CA THR A 183 -6.32 8.81 10.38
C THR A 183 -5.07 7.93 10.43
N GLY A 184 -4.92 7.16 11.48
CA GLY A 184 -3.84 6.20 11.66
C GLY A 184 -3.97 4.99 10.72
N ALA A 185 -3.10 4.03 10.90
CA ALA A 185 -3.08 2.80 10.12
C ALA A 185 -3.25 1.56 11.01
N ALA A 186 -3.90 0.53 10.50
CA ALA A 186 -3.92 -0.78 11.13
C ALA A 186 -2.53 -1.43 11.08
N VAL A 187 -2.30 -2.44 11.92
CA VAL A 187 -1.13 -3.30 11.79
C VAL A 187 -1.12 -3.91 10.38
N GLU A 188 0.08 -4.04 9.82
CA GLU A 188 0.24 -4.65 8.49
C GLU A 188 -0.42 -6.03 8.42
N SER A 189 -1.29 -6.21 7.41
CA SER A 189 -2.04 -7.46 7.26
C SER A 189 -1.12 -8.64 6.93
N PRO A 190 -1.52 -9.89 7.24
CA PRO A 190 -0.75 -11.07 6.90
C PRO A 190 -0.41 -11.15 5.40
N GLN A 191 -1.35 -10.80 4.53
CA GLN A 191 -1.18 -10.85 3.08
C GLN A 191 -0.21 -9.75 2.58
N ALA A 192 -0.32 -8.53 3.11
CA ALA A 192 0.59 -7.45 2.76
C ALA A 192 2.02 -7.75 3.24
N PHE A 193 2.15 -8.31 4.45
CA PHE A 193 3.44 -8.69 5.00
C PHE A 193 4.10 -9.83 4.19
N GLU A 194 3.33 -10.84 3.80
CA GLU A 194 3.82 -11.92 2.94
C GLU A 194 4.21 -11.41 1.55
N TYR A 195 3.42 -10.51 0.98
CA TYR A 195 3.78 -9.87 -0.28
C TYR A 195 5.12 -9.13 -0.16
N ARG A 196 5.31 -8.34 0.91
CA ARG A 196 6.56 -7.62 1.20
C ARG A 196 7.72 -8.58 1.43
N ARG A 197 7.50 -9.71 2.13
CA ARG A 197 8.52 -10.75 2.32
C ARG A 197 8.98 -11.34 0.98
N LYS A 198 8.05 -11.66 0.08
CA LYS A 198 8.38 -12.18 -1.26
C LYS A 198 9.22 -11.17 -2.06
N GLN A 199 8.93 -9.88 -1.92
CA GLN A 199 9.70 -8.83 -2.59
C GLN A 199 11.05 -8.55 -1.92
N SER A 200 11.19 -8.81 -0.62
CA SER A 200 12.41 -8.51 0.16
C SER A 200 13.64 -9.31 -0.28
N VAL A 201 13.46 -10.41 -0.98
CA VAL A 201 14.58 -11.17 -1.56
C VAL A 201 15.40 -10.30 -2.52
N GLY A 202 14.76 -9.30 -3.12
CA GLY A 202 15.41 -8.29 -3.94
C GLY A 202 16.23 -7.24 -3.19
N LEU A 203 15.98 -7.03 -1.87
CA LEU A 203 16.61 -5.94 -1.08
C LEU A 203 18.15 -6.02 -1.02
N ASN A 204 18.71 -7.23 -1.01
CA ASN A 204 20.16 -7.45 -0.96
C ASN A 204 20.79 -7.56 -2.35
N SER A 205 20.01 -7.48 -3.43
CA SER A 205 20.51 -7.44 -4.79
C SER A 205 20.62 -5.99 -5.28
N GLN A 206 21.53 -5.73 -6.19
CA GLN A 206 21.65 -4.44 -6.87
C GLN A 206 21.33 -4.61 -8.34
N GLY A 207 20.73 -3.59 -8.94
CA GLY A 207 20.55 -3.50 -10.38
C GLY A 207 19.40 -4.31 -10.97
N SER A 208 18.60 -4.98 -10.18
CA SER A 208 17.40 -5.65 -10.66
C SER A 208 16.14 -4.83 -10.37
N LEU A 209 15.10 -4.94 -11.21
CA LEU A 209 13.82 -4.25 -10.95
C LEU A 209 13.23 -4.64 -9.58
N PRO A 210 13.25 -5.92 -9.16
CA PRO A 210 12.82 -6.30 -7.82
C PRO A 210 13.64 -5.66 -6.69
N ALA A 211 14.94 -5.41 -6.89
CA ALA A 211 15.78 -4.74 -5.89
C ALA A 211 15.36 -3.28 -5.69
N ILE A 212 15.16 -2.55 -6.80
CA ILE A 212 14.70 -1.16 -6.78
C ILE A 212 13.31 -1.09 -6.13
N TYR A 213 12.40 -2.00 -6.52
CA TYR A 213 11.07 -2.09 -5.93
C TYR A 213 11.15 -2.28 -4.41
N ALA A 214 11.92 -3.27 -3.96
CA ALA A 214 12.05 -3.61 -2.54
C ALA A 214 12.66 -2.46 -1.73
N ALA A 215 13.72 -1.83 -2.25
CA ALA A 215 14.37 -0.70 -1.60
C ALA A 215 13.44 0.51 -1.45
N CYS A 216 12.67 0.84 -2.49
CA CYS A 216 11.68 1.92 -2.42
C CYS A 216 10.54 1.61 -1.45
N PHE A 217 10.05 0.36 -1.47
CA PHE A 217 8.92 -0.06 -0.64
C PHE A 217 9.28 -0.15 0.85
N ASP A 218 10.57 -0.31 1.18
CA ASP A 218 11.06 -0.31 2.57
C ASP A 218 11.19 1.11 3.17
N VAL A 219 11.06 2.16 2.36
CA VAL A 219 11.09 3.54 2.85
C VAL A 219 9.81 3.84 3.64
N PRO A 220 9.91 4.33 4.88
CA PRO A 220 8.74 4.65 5.70
C PRO A 220 7.79 5.63 5.01
N GLY A 221 6.49 5.30 5.00
CA GLY A 221 5.45 6.11 4.38
C GLY A 221 5.24 5.87 2.88
N VAL A 222 6.03 5.01 2.25
CA VAL A 222 5.74 4.53 0.89
C VAL A 222 4.60 3.51 0.96
N ILE A 223 3.59 3.71 0.13
CA ILE A 223 2.38 2.89 0.10
C ILE A 223 2.22 2.08 -1.18
N ASP A 224 2.85 2.51 -2.26
CA ASP A 224 2.91 1.75 -3.52
C ASP A 224 4.15 2.11 -4.34
N VAL A 225 4.61 1.15 -5.14
CA VAL A 225 5.77 1.30 -6.03
C VAL A 225 5.53 0.54 -7.32
N PHE A 226 5.87 1.14 -8.45
CA PHE A 226 5.94 0.46 -9.73
C PHE A 226 7.30 0.74 -10.39
N VAL A 227 7.95 -0.29 -10.91
CA VAL A 227 9.27 -0.16 -11.55
C VAL A 227 9.28 -0.88 -12.89
N THR A 228 9.75 -0.20 -13.93
CA THR A 228 10.03 -0.78 -15.24
C THR A 228 11.33 -0.21 -15.81
N GLN A 229 11.81 -0.74 -16.90
CA GLN A 229 13.05 -0.28 -17.53
C GLN A 229 12.93 -0.25 -19.05
N ASN A 230 13.77 0.58 -19.65
CA ASN A 230 14.08 0.54 -21.07
C ASN A 230 15.58 0.21 -21.23
N ASN A 231 15.88 -0.97 -21.71
CA ASN A 231 17.24 -1.44 -21.96
C ASN A 231 17.70 -1.21 -23.40
N THR A 232 16.93 -0.45 -24.20
CA THR A 232 17.27 -0.14 -25.58
C THR A 232 17.93 1.23 -25.69
N GLY A 233 18.68 1.46 -26.76
CA GLY A 233 19.28 2.77 -27.08
C GLY A 233 18.30 3.81 -27.66
N SER A 234 17.00 3.51 -27.71
CA SER A 234 15.95 4.39 -28.22
C SER A 234 14.86 4.62 -27.18
N VAL A 235 14.15 5.76 -27.26
CA VAL A 235 12.95 5.97 -26.46
C VAL A 235 11.92 4.89 -26.76
N VAL A 236 11.42 4.23 -25.73
CA VAL A 236 10.33 3.25 -25.85
C VAL A 236 9.09 3.89 -25.24
N THR A 237 8.00 3.88 -25.99
CA THR A 237 6.71 4.25 -25.45
C THR A 237 6.15 3.04 -24.69
N GLY A 238 6.11 3.14 -23.38
CA GLY A 238 5.56 2.11 -22.52
C GLY A 238 4.06 2.00 -22.72
N THR A 239 3.60 0.85 -23.21
CA THR A 239 2.19 0.46 -23.17
C THR A 239 2.07 -0.78 -22.31
N ILE A 240 1.13 -0.76 -21.37
CA ILE A 240 0.78 -1.99 -20.66
C ILE A 240 -0.11 -2.80 -21.60
N ALA A 241 0.36 -3.98 -21.98
CA ALA A 241 -0.39 -4.84 -22.88
C ALA A 241 -1.80 -5.10 -22.32
N GLY A 242 -2.82 -4.86 -23.17
CA GLY A 242 -4.22 -5.10 -22.81
C GLY A 242 -4.96 -3.92 -22.14
N ASN A 243 -4.35 -2.75 -22.02
CA ASN A 243 -5.03 -1.57 -21.50
C ASN A 243 -5.40 -0.57 -22.61
N PRO A 244 -6.70 -0.42 -22.97
CA PRO A 244 -7.13 0.59 -23.92
C PRO A 244 -7.00 2.03 -23.37
N ASN A 245 -6.82 2.20 -22.06
CA ASN A 245 -6.66 3.49 -21.39
C ASN A 245 -5.23 3.72 -20.89
N ALA A 246 -4.28 2.86 -21.22
CA ALA A 246 -2.89 3.10 -20.91
C ALA A 246 -2.43 4.36 -21.64
N THR A 247 -2.21 5.42 -20.89
CA THR A 247 -1.47 6.56 -21.39
C THR A 247 -0.08 6.07 -21.82
N SER A 248 0.28 6.32 -23.06
CA SER A 248 1.62 6.03 -23.52
C SER A 248 2.57 6.99 -22.79
N PHE A 249 3.51 6.42 -22.04
CA PHE A 249 4.57 7.21 -21.42
C PHE A 249 5.89 6.84 -22.07
N PRO A 250 6.66 7.84 -22.53
CA PRO A 250 7.96 7.58 -23.09
C PRO A 250 8.95 7.25 -21.95
N VAL A 251 9.67 6.15 -22.10
CA VAL A 251 10.77 5.75 -21.20
C VAL A 251 12.09 6.06 -21.91
N ALA A 252 12.94 6.85 -21.26
CA ALA A 252 14.22 7.26 -21.80
C ALA A 252 15.12 6.06 -22.15
N PRO A 253 16.06 6.21 -23.10
CA PRO A 253 17.00 5.16 -23.44
C PRO A 253 17.86 4.74 -22.23
N ASN A 254 18.10 3.44 -22.07
CA ASN A 254 18.95 2.87 -21.02
C ASN A 254 18.59 3.37 -19.61
N SER A 255 17.30 3.52 -19.35
CA SER A 255 16.80 4.11 -18.09
C SER A 255 15.83 3.20 -17.37
N VAL A 256 15.66 3.49 -16.08
CA VAL A 256 14.57 2.97 -15.26
C VAL A 256 13.44 4.01 -15.16
N TYR A 257 12.21 3.51 -15.15
CA TYR A 257 11.01 4.30 -14.86
C TYR A 257 10.48 3.82 -13.51
N ILE A 258 10.47 4.68 -12.53
CA ILE A 258 10.12 4.36 -11.16
C ILE A 258 8.98 5.27 -10.76
N ALA A 259 7.86 4.71 -10.36
CA ALA A 259 6.72 5.43 -9.81
C ALA A 259 6.57 5.05 -8.33
N VAL A 260 6.53 6.03 -7.44
CA VAL A 260 6.46 5.82 -5.99
C VAL A 260 5.38 6.71 -5.39
N VAL A 261 4.49 6.10 -4.62
CA VAL A 261 3.43 6.79 -3.89
C VAL A 261 3.81 6.90 -2.42
N GLY A 262 3.88 8.12 -1.91
CA GLY A 262 4.23 8.39 -0.52
C GLY A 262 5.73 8.32 -0.22
N GLY A 263 6.07 8.39 1.06
CA GLY A 263 7.45 8.46 1.52
C GLY A 263 8.07 9.86 1.42
N ALA A 264 9.15 10.09 2.16
CA ALA A 264 9.93 11.32 2.05
C ALA A 264 10.80 11.29 0.79
N ALA A 265 10.72 12.34 -0.05
CA ALA A 265 11.34 12.38 -1.37
C ALA A 265 12.84 12.03 -1.34
N GLN A 266 13.61 12.64 -0.45
CA GLN A 266 15.04 12.36 -0.31
C GLN A 266 15.34 10.91 0.10
N ALA A 267 14.50 10.31 0.97
CA ALA A 267 14.67 8.92 1.40
C ALA A 267 14.39 7.95 0.26
N VAL A 268 13.34 8.22 -0.53
CA VAL A 268 13.03 7.45 -1.74
C VAL A 268 14.17 7.55 -2.77
N ALA A 269 14.67 8.75 -3.04
CA ALA A 269 15.79 8.95 -3.96
C ALA A 269 17.06 8.22 -3.52
N ASN A 270 17.38 8.26 -2.23
CA ASN A 270 18.51 7.51 -1.66
C ASN A 270 18.35 5.99 -1.84
N ALA A 271 17.13 5.47 -1.62
CA ALA A 271 16.82 4.05 -1.82
C ALA A 271 16.94 3.63 -3.29
N ILE A 272 16.44 4.46 -4.21
CA ILE A 272 16.58 4.25 -5.65
C ILE A 272 18.06 4.21 -6.03
N TRP A 273 18.83 5.20 -5.62
CA TRP A 273 20.25 5.29 -5.96
C TRP A 273 21.05 4.08 -5.46
N ALA A 274 20.79 3.66 -4.23
CA ALA A 274 21.46 2.51 -3.62
C ALA A 274 21.14 1.18 -4.31
N ALA A 275 19.95 1.05 -4.90
CA ALA A 275 19.47 -0.18 -5.53
C ALA A 275 19.70 -0.23 -7.05
N THR A 276 19.99 0.89 -7.71
CA THR A 276 20.22 0.95 -9.16
C THR A 276 21.65 0.59 -9.54
N ASN A 277 21.83 0.12 -10.78
CA ASN A 277 23.15 -0.15 -11.34
C ASN A 277 23.92 1.12 -11.65
N VAL A 278 25.25 1.03 -11.55
CA VAL A 278 26.15 2.07 -12.06
C VAL A 278 25.89 2.33 -13.54
N GLY A 279 25.71 3.60 -13.91
CA GLY A 279 25.45 4.01 -15.31
C GLY A 279 23.99 3.87 -15.76
N CYS A 280 23.07 3.51 -14.87
CA CYS A 280 21.64 3.56 -15.15
C CYS A 280 21.16 5.02 -15.24
N ALA A 281 20.43 5.36 -16.29
CA ALA A 281 19.79 6.66 -16.41
C ALA A 281 18.41 6.65 -15.73
N TYR A 282 18.00 7.79 -15.24
CA TYR A 282 16.64 8.05 -14.74
C TYR A 282 15.83 8.82 -15.78
N GLN A 283 14.55 9.06 -15.52
CA GLN A 283 13.73 9.87 -16.43
C GLN A 283 14.25 11.31 -16.45
N PRO A 284 14.47 11.90 -17.65
CA PRO A 284 15.12 13.21 -17.73
C PRO A 284 14.18 14.34 -17.31
N SER A 285 14.78 15.35 -16.68
CA SER A 285 14.25 16.68 -16.58
C SER A 285 15.03 17.63 -17.51
N PHE A 286 14.51 18.83 -17.72
CA PHE A 286 15.15 19.87 -18.51
C PHE A 286 14.87 21.24 -17.92
N VAL A 287 15.88 22.07 -17.82
CA VAL A 287 15.76 23.51 -17.52
C VAL A 287 16.67 24.28 -18.48
N GLY A 288 16.11 25.29 -19.12
CA GLY A 288 16.84 26.08 -20.06
C GLY A 288 16.07 27.34 -20.51
N THR A 289 16.54 27.94 -21.59
CA THR A 289 15.88 29.07 -22.22
C THR A 289 15.66 28.82 -23.70
N GLY A 290 14.55 29.33 -24.22
CA GLY A 290 14.18 29.17 -25.62
C GLY A 290 12.99 30.00 -25.98
N SER A 291 12.57 29.88 -27.23
CA SER A 291 11.39 30.56 -27.81
C SER A 291 10.62 29.62 -28.69
N GLN A 292 9.35 29.89 -28.93
CA GLN A 292 8.52 29.11 -29.84
C GLN A 292 8.03 29.97 -31.02
N ALA A 293 8.05 29.36 -32.20
CA ALA A 293 7.39 29.93 -33.38
C ALA A 293 6.88 28.80 -34.30
N ALA A 294 5.61 28.89 -34.71
CA ALA A 294 4.99 28.04 -35.72
C ALA A 294 5.22 26.52 -35.52
N GLY A 295 5.03 26.03 -34.32
CA GLY A 295 5.20 24.58 -34.02
C GLY A 295 6.65 24.15 -33.75
N VAL A 296 7.57 25.09 -33.72
CA VAL A 296 9.00 24.82 -33.45
C VAL A 296 9.43 25.58 -32.21
N VAL A 297 10.00 24.86 -31.25
CA VAL A 297 10.69 25.44 -30.09
C VAL A 297 12.18 25.47 -30.38
N THR A 298 12.81 26.62 -30.22
CA THR A 298 14.25 26.81 -30.34
C THR A 298 14.85 26.94 -28.94
N ILE A 299 15.67 25.98 -28.53
CA ILE A 299 16.41 26.02 -27.27
C ILE A 299 17.73 26.77 -27.55
N SER A 300 17.90 27.90 -26.87
CA SER A 300 19.08 28.75 -26.99
C SER A 300 20.15 28.44 -25.95
N ALA A 301 19.75 27.98 -24.74
CA ALA A 301 20.67 27.58 -23.69
C ALA A 301 20.03 26.52 -22.81
N THR A 302 20.84 25.55 -22.35
CA THR A 302 20.48 24.55 -21.35
C THR A 302 21.17 24.85 -20.04
N THR A 303 20.42 24.86 -18.95
CA THR A 303 20.95 24.99 -17.59
C THR A 303 21.20 23.62 -16.97
N SER A 304 20.26 22.68 -17.16
CA SER A 304 20.39 21.30 -16.69
C SER A 304 19.54 20.35 -17.52
N GLY A 305 19.92 19.08 -17.52
CA GLY A 305 19.19 18.00 -18.15
C GLY A 305 19.17 18.02 -19.69
N TYR A 306 18.25 17.28 -20.29
CA TYR A 306 18.08 17.17 -21.72
C TYR A 306 16.62 16.86 -22.10
N ILE A 307 16.26 17.14 -23.34
CA ILE A 307 14.91 16.98 -23.85
C ILE A 307 14.82 15.68 -24.69
N LEU A 308 13.72 14.96 -24.52
CA LEU A 308 13.36 13.79 -25.34
C LEU A 308 12.03 14.02 -26.07
N PRO A 309 11.80 13.37 -27.23
CA PRO A 309 10.48 13.28 -27.83
C PRO A 309 9.47 12.66 -26.85
N GLY A 310 8.27 13.25 -26.78
CA GLY A 310 7.24 12.88 -25.81
C GLY A 310 7.28 13.66 -24.49
N MET A 311 8.36 14.39 -24.22
CA MET A 311 8.46 15.25 -23.04
C MET A 311 7.51 16.45 -23.13
N THR A 312 6.90 16.82 -22.00
CA THR A 312 6.11 18.02 -21.87
C THR A 312 7.00 19.21 -21.46
N LEU A 313 7.02 20.25 -22.28
CA LEU A 313 7.68 21.53 -21.99
C LEU A 313 6.68 22.51 -21.38
N THR A 314 7.16 23.32 -20.44
CA THR A 314 6.41 24.38 -19.77
C THR A 314 7.17 25.70 -19.81
N GLY A 315 6.50 26.82 -19.63
CA GLY A 315 7.11 28.16 -19.60
C GLY A 315 6.94 28.90 -20.91
N ALA A 316 8.06 29.28 -21.58
CA ALA A 316 8.04 30.05 -22.83
C ALA A 316 7.64 29.20 -24.04
N VAL A 317 6.48 28.54 -23.94
CA VAL A 317 5.80 27.77 -24.99
C VAL A 317 4.34 28.22 -25.11
N ASP A 318 3.74 27.98 -26.27
CA ASP A 318 2.34 28.37 -26.53
C ASP A 318 1.39 27.66 -25.55
N THR A 319 0.41 28.40 -25.04
CA THR A 319 -0.52 27.97 -23.98
C THR A 319 0.13 27.55 -22.67
N GLY A 320 1.43 27.85 -22.48
CA GLY A 320 2.21 27.50 -21.29
C GLY A 320 2.65 26.05 -21.20
N THR A 321 2.19 25.16 -22.10
CA THR A 321 2.58 23.75 -22.18
C THR A 321 2.62 23.26 -23.63
N ALA A 322 3.64 22.48 -23.99
CA ALA A 322 3.76 21.88 -25.31
C ALA A 322 4.45 20.50 -25.23
N THR A 323 3.99 19.51 -25.99
CA THR A 323 4.64 18.21 -26.05
C THR A 323 5.62 18.17 -27.23
N VAL A 324 6.83 17.70 -26.99
CA VAL A 324 7.86 17.50 -28.02
C VAL A 324 7.46 16.32 -28.88
N THR A 325 7.29 16.56 -30.19
CA THR A 325 6.92 15.50 -31.17
C THR A 325 8.13 14.86 -31.81
N SER A 326 9.16 15.65 -32.12
CA SER A 326 10.42 15.17 -32.70
C SER A 326 11.52 16.21 -32.57
N TYR A 327 12.76 15.80 -32.78
CA TYR A 327 13.89 16.71 -32.94
C TYR A 327 13.86 17.38 -34.30
N GLY A 328 14.24 18.68 -34.33
CA GLY A 328 14.72 19.37 -35.51
C GLY A 328 16.24 19.29 -35.55
N THR A 329 16.91 20.37 -35.11
CA THR A 329 18.38 20.42 -34.98
C THR A 329 18.87 20.20 -33.55
N TYR A 330 17.98 20.04 -32.59
CA TYR A 330 18.34 19.77 -31.20
C TYR A 330 19.02 18.44 -31.07
N THR A 331 20.10 18.39 -30.27
CA THR A 331 20.74 17.16 -29.85
C THR A 331 20.92 17.16 -28.34
N PRO A 332 20.65 16.04 -27.63
CA PRO A 332 20.88 15.95 -26.17
C PRO A 332 22.33 16.28 -25.77
N ALA A 333 23.31 15.99 -26.63
CA ALA A 333 24.72 16.23 -26.37
C ALA A 333 25.10 17.72 -26.33
N THR A 334 24.46 18.56 -27.17
CA THR A 334 24.70 20.00 -27.20
C THR A 334 23.72 20.79 -26.33
N GLY A 335 22.57 20.19 -26.03
CA GLY A 335 21.49 20.81 -25.27
C GLY A 335 20.80 21.98 -25.97
N THR A 336 21.15 22.29 -27.23
CA THR A 336 20.61 23.43 -28.01
C THR A 336 20.13 22.98 -29.38
N GLY A 337 19.28 23.80 -29.99
CA GLY A 337 18.72 23.51 -31.30
C GLY A 337 17.19 23.61 -31.35
N THR A 338 16.58 23.08 -32.40
CA THR A 338 15.15 23.18 -32.64
C THR A 338 14.43 21.86 -32.36
N LEU A 339 13.21 21.96 -31.85
CA LEU A 339 12.29 20.87 -31.54
C LEU A 339 10.97 21.12 -32.20
N ASN A 340 10.34 20.09 -32.75
CA ASN A 340 8.95 20.17 -33.19
C ASN A 340 8.05 19.86 -32.00
N VAL A 341 6.99 20.65 -31.82
CA VAL A 341 6.07 20.55 -30.68
C VAL A 341 4.61 20.51 -31.13
N SER A 342 3.74 20.09 -30.21
CA SER A 342 2.30 19.90 -30.44
C SER A 342 1.50 21.21 -30.60
N THR A 343 2.07 22.35 -30.21
CA THR A 343 1.42 23.67 -30.26
C THR A 343 2.05 24.56 -31.33
N SER A 344 1.28 25.42 -31.98
CA SER A 344 1.73 26.19 -33.16
C SER A 344 1.88 27.71 -32.94
N GLY A 345 1.68 28.18 -31.70
CA GLY A 345 1.78 29.61 -31.39
C GLY A 345 3.19 30.18 -31.44
N THR A 346 3.31 31.48 -31.19
CA THR A 346 4.60 32.17 -31.11
C THR A 346 4.76 32.77 -29.72
N VAL A 347 5.86 32.40 -29.05
CA VAL A 347 6.23 32.89 -27.72
C VAL A 347 7.64 33.42 -27.75
N ALA A 348 7.85 34.60 -27.19
CA ALA A 348 9.16 35.23 -27.08
C ALA A 348 10.10 34.39 -26.17
N SER A 349 11.41 34.64 -26.30
CA SER A 349 12.40 33.93 -25.52
C SER A 349 12.19 34.11 -24.01
N GLY A 350 12.23 33.00 -23.29
CA GLY A 350 12.03 32.91 -21.85
C GLY A 350 12.47 31.59 -21.30
N ALA A 351 12.25 31.38 -19.99
CA ALA A 351 12.54 30.12 -19.32
C ALA A 351 11.64 29.00 -19.84
N ILE A 352 12.26 27.86 -20.12
CA ILE A 352 11.57 26.63 -20.49
C ILE A 352 12.03 25.54 -19.53
N ALA A 353 11.08 24.82 -18.94
CA ALA A 353 11.34 23.61 -18.20
C ALA A 353 10.65 22.43 -18.91
N GLY A 354 11.22 21.27 -18.76
CA GLY A 354 10.66 20.02 -19.31
C GLY A 354 10.72 18.90 -18.30
N ALA A 355 9.71 18.06 -18.30
CA ALA A 355 9.66 16.86 -17.50
C ALA A 355 9.12 15.69 -18.33
N GLN A 356 9.70 14.52 -18.09
CA GLN A 356 9.16 13.29 -18.65
C GLN A 356 7.94 12.91 -17.81
N GLN A 357 6.77 13.18 -18.34
CA GLN A 357 5.50 12.86 -17.70
C GLN A 357 4.76 11.77 -18.48
N GLY A 358 4.12 10.87 -17.75
CA GLY A 358 3.16 9.92 -18.29
C GLY A 358 1.73 10.45 -18.23
N THR A 359 0.98 10.05 -17.20
CA THR A 359 -0.41 10.46 -16.98
C THR A 359 -0.49 11.93 -16.54
N ALA A 360 -1.50 12.66 -17.00
CA ALA A 360 -1.77 14.01 -16.55
C ALA A 360 -2.03 14.04 -15.04
N GLY A 361 -1.29 14.88 -14.31
CA GLY A 361 -1.31 14.96 -12.85
C GLY A 361 -0.19 14.20 -12.17
N ALA A 362 0.46 13.24 -12.82
CA ALA A 362 1.72 12.66 -12.33
C ALA A 362 2.84 13.71 -12.42
N THR A 363 3.74 13.71 -11.43
CA THR A 363 4.82 14.70 -11.34
C THR A 363 6.18 14.02 -11.26
N LEU A 364 7.17 14.58 -11.98
CA LEU A 364 8.56 14.16 -11.86
C LEU A 364 9.15 14.79 -10.58
N VAL A 365 9.62 13.95 -9.69
CA VAL A 365 10.38 14.33 -8.49
C VAL A 365 11.86 14.22 -8.80
N SER A 366 12.65 15.21 -8.44
CA SER A 366 14.11 15.24 -8.64
C SER A 366 14.78 15.58 -7.31
N GLU A 367 15.69 14.73 -6.86
CA GLU A 367 16.44 14.90 -5.63
C GLU A 367 17.92 14.64 -5.88
N THR A 368 18.76 15.39 -5.16
CA THR A 368 20.22 15.20 -5.23
C THR A 368 20.67 14.21 -4.15
N VAL A 369 21.27 13.10 -4.56
CA VAL A 369 21.84 12.10 -3.67
C VAL A 369 23.35 12.26 -3.63
N GLN A 370 23.93 12.30 -2.44
CA GLN A 370 25.37 12.37 -2.21
C GLN A 370 25.93 10.97 -1.94
N ASP A 371 27.00 10.61 -2.66
CA ASP A 371 27.73 9.37 -2.41
C ASP A 371 28.75 9.56 -1.28
N THR A 372 28.37 9.14 -0.09
CA THR A 372 29.22 9.19 1.11
C THR A 372 30.02 7.91 1.34
N SER A 373 29.99 6.94 0.42
CA SER A 373 30.51 5.58 0.63
C SER A 373 32.04 5.47 0.60
N GLY A 374 32.76 6.50 0.22
CA GLY A 374 34.23 6.43 0.16
C GLY A 374 34.91 7.75 -0.19
N TYR A 375 34.16 8.81 -0.42
CA TYR A 375 34.68 10.09 -0.86
C TYR A 375 34.56 11.13 0.26
N SER A 376 35.64 11.89 0.49
CA SER A 376 35.63 12.89 1.54
C SER A 376 35.62 14.33 0.99
N ASN A 377 36.18 14.57 -0.21
CA ASN A 377 36.18 15.90 -0.81
C ASN A 377 36.69 15.88 -2.28
N PRO A 378 35.93 16.34 -3.30
CA PRO A 378 34.51 16.62 -3.19
C PRO A 378 33.69 15.33 -3.05
N ILE A 379 32.53 15.40 -2.39
CA ILE A 379 31.57 14.32 -2.34
C ILE A 379 30.80 14.27 -3.67
N PRO A 380 30.84 13.18 -4.45
CA PRO A 380 30.05 13.06 -5.66
C PRO A 380 28.57 13.18 -5.36
N SER A 381 27.84 13.86 -6.22
CA SER A 381 26.39 14.02 -6.12
C SER A 381 25.73 13.64 -7.44
N TYR A 382 24.58 12.98 -7.34
CA TYR A 382 23.81 12.44 -8.45
C TYR A 382 22.38 12.95 -8.38
N GLU A 383 21.83 13.37 -9.50
CA GLU A 383 20.42 13.69 -9.61
C GLU A 383 19.64 12.39 -9.84
N VAL A 384 18.73 12.08 -8.93
CA VAL A 384 17.86 10.90 -9.00
C VAL A 384 16.43 11.38 -9.23
N THR A 385 15.82 10.91 -10.30
CA THR A 385 14.45 11.27 -10.63
C THR A 385 13.53 10.05 -10.58
N TYR A 386 12.30 10.27 -10.12
CA TYR A 386 11.23 9.30 -10.12
C TYR A 386 9.88 9.99 -10.28
N ILE A 387 8.83 9.24 -10.55
CA ILE A 387 7.48 9.78 -10.76
C ILE A 387 6.68 9.63 -9.46
N ASN A 388 6.04 10.70 -9.04
CA ASN A 388 4.93 10.67 -8.10
C ASN A 388 3.64 10.48 -8.90
N PRO A 389 2.94 9.34 -8.76
CA PRO A 389 1.75 9.02 -9.54
C PRO A 389 0.61 10.02 -9.37
N ALA A 390 -0.22 10.11 -10.40
CA ALA A 390 -1.43 10.92 -10.36
C ALA A 390 -2.54 10.21 -9.58
N ASP A 391 -3.18 10.90 -8.64
CA ASP A 391 -4.42 10.46 -8.02
C ASP A 391 -5.48 10.15 -9.07
N THR A 392 -5.93 8.91 -9.12
CA THR A 392 -6.89 8.44 -10.13
C THR A 392 -8.09 7.82 -9.43
N PRO A 393 -9.20 8.57 -9.31
CA PRO A 393 -10.40 8.07 -8.65
C PRO A 393 -11.05 6.94 -9.45
N ILE A 394 -11.35 5.84 -8.77
CA ILE A 394 -12.04 4.68 -9.32
C ILE A 394 -13.49 4.68 -8.86
N TYR A 395 -14.40 4.54 -9.82
CA TYR A 395 -15.84 4.54 -9.59
C TYR A 395 -16.39 3.11 -9.62
N PHE A 396 -17.38 2.88 -8.77
CA PHE A 396 -18.13 1.63 -8.67
C PHE A 396 -19.61 1.86 -8.86
N ALA A 397 -20.27 1.00 -9.63
CA ALA A 397 -21.72 0.88 -9.69
C ALA A 397 -22.11 -0.51 -9.22
N VAL A 398 -22.78 -0.60 -8.08
CA VAL A 398 -23.27 -1.83 -7.47
C VAL A 398 -24.76 -1.86 -7.55
N THR A 399 -25.31 -2.96 -8.09
CA THR A 399 -26.76 -3.19 -8.12
C THR A 399 -27.07 -4.40 -7.26
N LEU A 400 -27.94 -4.22 -6.28
CA LEU A 400 -28.43 -5.26 -5.40
C LEU A 400 -29.86 -5.64 -5.79
N GLN A 401 -30.23 -6.89 -5.52
CA GLN A 401 -31.62 -7.33 -5.61
C GLN A 401 -32.42 -6.69 -4.48
N SER A 402 -33.53 -6.03 -4.82
CA SER A 402 -34.44 -5.47 -3.82
C SER A 402 -35.03 -6.57 -2.93
N ASN A 403 -34.82 -6.45 -1.63
CA ASN A 403 -35.29 -7.41 -0.64
C ASN A 403 -35.72 -6.66 0.63
N ILE A 404 -36.90 -7.02 1.16
CA ILE A 404 -37.46 -6.42 2.39
C ILE A 404 -36.60 -6.69 3.63
N LEU A 405 -35.71 -7.69 3.59
CA LEU A 405 -34.81 -8.04 4.69
C LEU A 405 -33.50 -7.22 4.68
N LEU A 406 -33.25 -6.44 3.61
CA LEU A 406 -32.04 -5.61 3.55
C LEU A 406 -32.03 -4.56 4.66
N PRO A 407 -30.90 -4.36 5.34
CA PRO A 407 -30.74 -3.29 6.32
C PRO A 407 -31.01 -1.92 5.72
N SER A 408 -31.65 -1.02 6.47
CA SER A 408 -31.91 0.35 6.02
C SER A 408 -30.65 1.15 5.72
N ASN A 409 -29.50 0.74 6.27
CA ASN A 409 -28.18 1.31 6.02
C ASN A 409 -27.31 0.47 5.08
N ILE A 410 -27.91 -0.31 4.17
CA ILE A 410 -27.16 -1.19 3.25
C ILE A 410 -26.16 -0.40 2.39
N VAL A 411 -26.53 0.80 1.93
CA VAL A 411 -25.66 1.64 1.09
C VAL A 411 -24.32 1.93 1.76
N PRO A 412 -24.24 2.53 2.97
CA PRO A 412 -22.96 2.76 3.62
C PRO A 412 -22.21 1.47 3.99
N LEU A 413 -22.89 0.35 4.26
CA LEU A 413 -22.24 -0.93 4.51
C LEU A 413 -21.50 -1.44 3.27
N VAL A 414 -22.15 -1.40 2.10
CA VAL A 414 -21.53 -1.77 0.82
C VAL A 414 -20.34 -0.84 0.49
N GLN A 415 -20.52 0.47 0.70
CA GLN A 415 -19.43 1.44 0.48
C GLN A 415 -18.22 1.14 1.36
N GLN A 416 -18.43 0.88 2.65
CA GLN A 416 -17.35 0.54 3.59
C GLN A 416 -16.65 -0.77 3.22
N ALA A 417 -17.40 -1.81 2.84
CA ALA A 417 -16.85 -3.09 2.44
C ALA A 417 -15.96 -2.96 1.19
N ILE A 418 -16.41 -2.20 0.18
CA ILE A 418 -15.64 -1.95 -1.03
C ILE A 418 -14.39 -1.11 -0.73
N ILE A 419 -14.50 -0.05 0.06
CA ILE A 419 -13.35 0.79 0.46
C ILE A 419 -12.33 -0.04 1.23
N ALA A 420 -12.77 -0.88 2.15
CA ALA A 420 -11.89 -1.74 2.94
C ALA A 420 -11.11 -2.73 2.04
N GLN A 421 -11.79 -3.37 1.09
CA GLN A 421 -11.18 -4.25 0.11
C GLN A 421 -10.22 -3.50 -0.81
N PHE A 422 -10.61 -2.33 -1.30
CA PHE A 422 -9.82 -1.51 -2.23
C PHE A 422 -8.50 -1.04 -1.60
N ASN A 423 -8.56 -0.62 -0.34
CA ASN A 423 -7.40 -0.14 0.41
C ASN A 423 -6.62 -1.27 1.11
N GLY A 424 -7.10 -2.51 1.05
CA GLY A 424 -6.48 -3.66 1.70
C GLY A 424 -6.61 -3.66 3.23
N THR A 425 -7.50 -2.85 3.81
CA THR A 425 -7.67 -2.76 5.28
C THR A 425 -8.38 -3.97 5.88
N ASN A 426 -9.00 -4.79 5.05
CA ASN A 426 -9.63 -6.06 5.43
C ASN A 426 -8.66 -7.27 5.39
N GLY A 427 -7.37 -7.01 5.19
CA GLY A 427 -6.35 -8.05 5.13
C GLY A 427 -6.01 -8.56 3.73
N ASN A 428 -6.68 -8.09 2.69
CA ASN A 428 -6.36 -8.39 1.30
C ASN A 428 -5.33 -7.41 0.72
N LEU A 429 -4.84 -7.69 -0.49
CA LEU A 429 -3.97 -6.76 -1.20
C LEU A 429 -4.78 -5.54 -1.65
N ARG A 430 -4.21 -4.35 -1.46
CA ARG A 430 -4.80 -3.10 -1.97
C ARG A 430 -4.75 -3.02 -3.49
N ALA A 431 -5.60 -2.16 -4.08
CA ALA A 431 -5.45 -1.73 -5.47
C ALA A 431 -4.12 -0.97 -5.65
N ARG A 432 -3.42 -1.18 -6.79
CA ARG A 432 -2.03 -0.73 -7.00
C ARG A 432 -1.84 -0.04 -8.33
N CYS A 433 -0.81 0.78 -8.41
CA CYS A 433 -0.30 1.31 -9.68
C CYS A 433 0.05 0.15 -10.64
N GLY A 434 -0.32 0.28 -11.90
CA GLY A 434 -0.05 -0.74 -12.92
C GLY A 434 -0.82 -2.05 -12.78
N ALA A 435 -1.69 -2.21 -11.80
CA ALA A 435 -2.43 -3.44 -11.57
C ALA A 435 -3.74 -3.52 -12.37
N LEU A 436 -4.18 -4.75 -12.63
CA LEU A 436 -5.50 -5.05 -13.16
C LEU A 436 -6.47 -5.19 -11.97
N ILE A 437 -7.43 -4.29 -11.86
CA ILE A 437 -8.50 -4.35 -10.86
C ILE A 437 -9.70 -5.07 -11.48
N LEU A 438 -10.19 -6.12 -10.81
CA LEU A 438 -11.33 -6.92 -11.28
C LEU A 438 -12.53 -6.66 -10.37
N ALA A 439 -13.69 -6.41 -10.96
CA ALA A 439 -14.95 -6.29 -10.22
C ALA A 439 -15.24 -7.54 -9.38
N SER A 440 -14.83 -8.73 -9.86
CA SER A 440 -15.02 -10.00 -9.15
C SER A 440 -14.35 -10.06 -7.77
N GLN A 441 -13.29 -9.29 -7.53
CA GLN A 441 -12.61 -9.22 -6.23
C GLN A 441 -13.49 -8.61 -5.12
N PHE A 442 -14.53 -7.86 -5.50
CA PHE A 442 -15.41 -7.15 -4.57
C PHE A 442 -16.72 -7.89 -4.26
N TYR A 443 -17.10 -8.91 -5.04
CA TYR A 443 -18.32 -9.67 -4.80
C TYR A 443 -18.30 -10.36 -3.43
N GLY A 444 -17.17 -10.97 -3.06
CA GLY A 444 -17.04 -11.70 -1.79
C GLY A 444 -17.24 -10.82 -0.56
N VAL A 445 -16.68 -9.60 -0.56
CA VAL A 445 -16.78 -8.69 0.58
C VAL A 445 -18.14 -8.02 0.69
N VAL A 446 -18.84 -7.83 -0.43
CA VAL A 446 -20.21 -7.29 -0.42
C VAL A 446 -21.21 -8.38 0.02
N SER A 447 -21.09 -9.62 -0.45
CA SER A 447 -21.97 -10.71 -0.01
C SER A 447 -21.73 -11.14 1.44
N ALA A 448 -20.55 -10.87 2.00
CA ALA A 448 -20.25 -11.13 3.42
C ALA A 448 -20.98 -10.17 4.39
N ILE A 449 -21.65 -9.12 3.90
CA ILE A 449 -22.44 -8.19 4.74
C ILE A 449 -23.63 -8.90 5.37
N GLY A 450 -24.29 -9.81 4.63
CA GLY A 450 -25.41 -10.60 5.13
C GLY A 450 -25.93 -11.58 4.08
N ALA A 451 -26.58 -12.65 4.54
CA ALA A 451 -27.14 -13.68 3.66
C ALA A 451 -28.26 -13.15 2.75
N GLU A 452 -28.88 -12.03 3.13
CA GLU A 452 -29.95 -11.33 2.40
C GLU A 452 -29.41 -10.42 1.28
N VAL A 453 -28.10 -10.25 1.16
CA VAL A 453 -27.47 -9.37 0.16
C VAL A 453 -27.20 -10.15 -1.12
N GLU A 454 -28.08 -10.00 -2.10
CA GLU A 454 -27.93 -10.59 -3.42
C GLU A 454 -27.42 -9.54 -4.41
N ILE A 455 -26.25 -9.80 -5.01
CA ILE A 455 -25.57 -8.87 -5.91
C ILE A 455 -25.94 -9.21 -7.36
N LEU A 456 -26.58 -8.27 -8.04
CA LEU A 456 -26.91 -8.42 -9.46
C LEU A 456 -25.71 -8.07 -10.34
N SER A 457 -25.01 -6.98 -10.02
CA SER A 457 -23.80 -6.55 -10.76
C SER A 457 -22.90 -5.64 -9.95
N ILE A 458 -21.61 -5.70 -10.24
CA ILE A 458 -20.61 -4.70 -9.84
C ILE A 458 -19.84 -4.31 -11.08
N PHE A 459 -19.89 -3.03 -11.44
CA PHE A 459 -19.08 -2.43 -12.51
C PHE A 459 -18.09 -1.45 -11.95
N ILE A 460 -16.94 -1.33 -12.61
CA ILE A 460 -15.83 -0.43 -12.24
C ILE A 460 -15.40 0.41 -13.44
N GLY A 461 -14.86 1.60 -13.18
CA GLY A 461 -14.41 2.50 -14.25
C GLY A 461 -13.77 3.79 -13.75
N PHE A 462 -13.23 4.59 -14.68
CA PHE A 462 -12.64 5.91 -14.41
C PHE A 462 -13.66 7.04 -14.39
N THR A 463 -14.91 6.78 -14.68
CA THR A 463 -15.99 7.77 -14.73
C THR A 463 -17.12 7.40 -13.78
N SER A 464 -17.95 8.37 -13.42
CA SER A 464 -19.10 8.19 -12.51
C SER A 464 -20.18 7.24 -13.03
N THR A 465 -20.09 6.78 -14.28
CA THR A 465 -20.97 5.79 -14.90
C THR A 465 -20.14 4.58 -15.37
N PRO A 466 -19.60 3.78 -14.44
CA PRO A 466 -18.75 2.67 -14.80
C PRO A 466 -19.56 1.54 -15.44
N ALA A 467 -18.96 0.88 -16.45
CA ALA A 467 -19.61 -0.19 -17.20
C ALA A 467 -18.70 -1.41 -17.46
N SER A 468 -17.50 -1.44 -16.88
CA SER A 468 -16.52 -2.51 -17.11
C SER A 468 -16.43 -3.46 -15.93
N ASN A 469 -16.10 -4.72 -16.19
CA ASN A 469 -15.83 -5.75 -15.15
C ASN A 469 -14.35 -5.78 -14.74
N SER A 470 -13.49 -5.07 -15.48
CA SER A 470 -12.05 -4.99 -15.19
C SER A 470 -11.54 -3.61 -15.55
N LEU A 471 -10.51 -3.16 -14.85
CA LEU A 471 -9.89 -1.87 -15.04
C LEU A 471 -8.37 -2.01 -14.91
N GLN A 472 -7.63 -1.66 -15.96
CA GLN A 472 -6.17 -1.66 -15.91
C GLN A 472 -5.68 -0.28 -15.49
N MET A 473 -4.95 -0.22 -14.38
CA MET A 473 -4.28 1.00 -13.94
C MET A 473 -3.04 1.30 -14.79
N GLY A 474 -2.80 2.59 -15.06
CA GLY A 474 -1.51 3.05 -15.55
C GLY A 474 -0.41 2.88 -14.49
N ILE A 475 0.85 2.80 -14.95
CA ILE A 475 1.99 2.58 -14.05
C ILE A 475 2.28 3.79 -13.14
N ASP A 476 1.78 4.96 -13.52
CA ASP A 476 1.90 6.24 -12.84
C ASP A 476 0.53 6.81 -12.41
N GLN A 477 -0.44 5.93 -12.23
CA GLN A 477 -1.76 6.25 -11.71
C GLN A 477 -1.96 5.59 -10.35
N GLU A 478 -2.11 6.40 -9.31
CA GLU A 478 -2.50 5.90 -8.00
C GLU A 478 -4.01 5.68 -7.95
N PRO A 479 -4.49 4.44 -7.78
CA PRO A 479 -5.91 4.19 -7.61
C PRO A 479 -6.39 4.75 -6.26
N THR A 480 -7.38 5.63 -6.30
CA THR A 480 -8.01 6.23 -5.12
C THR A 480 -9.51 5.96 -5.09
N ILE A 481 -10.10 5.92 -3.89
CA ILE A 481 -11.52 5.67 -3.70
C ILE A 481 -12.06 6.48 -2.52
N SER A 482 -13.30 6.92 -2.65
CA SER A 482 -14.08 7.50 -1.55
C SER A 482 -15.51 6.96 -1.59
N ALA A 483 -16.30 7.16 -0.55
CA ALA A 483 -17.70 6.76 -0.55
C ALA A 483 -18.51 7.41 -1.70
N GLY A 484 -18.16 8.64 -2.09
CA GLY A 484 -18.78 9.34 -3.22
C GLY A 484 -18.51 8.73 -4.60
N ASN A 485 -17.49 7.86 -4.70
CA ASN A 485 -17.18 7.14 -5.93
C ASN A 485 -17.98 5.82 -6.08
N ILE A 486 -18.78 5.44 -5.08
CA ILE A 486 -19.51 4.17 -5.06
C ILE A 486 -21.01 4.43 -5.09
N SER A 487 -21.62 4.16 -6.23
CA SER A 487 -23.08 4.20 -6.42
C SER A 487 -23.66 2.82 -6.09
N VAL A 488 -24.65 2.78 -5.19
CA VAL A 488 -25.37 1.53 -4.83
C VAL A 488 -26.83 1.74 -5.16
N THR A 489 -27.38 0.83 -5.96
CA THR A 489 -28.79 0.79 -6.35
C THR A 489 -29.42 -0.49 -5.82
N VAL A 490 -30.64 -0.39 -5.23
CA VAL A 490 -31.40 -1.49 -4.66
C VAL A 490 -32.75 -1.63 -5.37
#